data_f9c8592770ca7e9cf85ef50dcb90cb98
#
_entry.id   f9c8592770ca7e9cf85ef50dcb90cb98
#
_cell.length_a   1.000
_cell.length_b   1.000
_cell.length_c   1.000
_cell.angle_alpha   90.00
_cell.angle_beta   90.00
_cell.angle_gamma   90.00
#
_symmetry.space_group_name_H-M   'P 1'
#
loop_
_entity.id
_entity.type
_entity.pdbx_description
1 polymer ?
#
loop_
_entity_poly.entity_id
_entity_poly.type
_entity_poly.pdbx_seq_one_letter_code
_entity_poly.pdbx_strand_id
1 'polypeptide(L)'
;MATTPDFMLGIDAKLYYNATLGSALTAFTLTLDRVQDVSLKISTSDADITTRANSGWKAIAPTLKEAEVSFGLVAKAGDAGLIALRTAWLANTAIGLAVLTGAKAVTGVEGPVGDWSITEFSRDETLTEAIKYNITAKLTTYKAWAIDGV
;
A
#
# COMPACT_ATOMS: atom_id res chain seq x y z
N MET A 1 14.79 19.45 20.17
CA MET A 1 15.00 18.29 19.31
C MET A 1 13.86 17.31 19.51
N ALA A 2 13.18 16.95 18.44
CA ALA A 2 12.14 15.94 18.52
C ALA A 2 12.75 14.56 18.74
N THR A 3 12.28 13.83 19.74
CA THR A 3 12.69 12.45 19.97
C THR A 3 11.85 11.51 19.11
N THR A 4 12.49 10.52 18.50
CA THR A 4 11.78 9.45 17.78
C THR A 4 11.00 8.64 18.82
N PRO A 5 9.69 8.44 18.66
CA PRO A 5 8.94 7.61 19.59
C PRO A 5 9.40 6.16 19.52
N ASP A 6 9.30 5.47 20.62
CA ASP A 6 9.68 4.05 20.72
C ASP A 6 8.71 3.13 19.98
N PHE A 7 7.58 3.66 19.51
CA PHE A 7 6.54 2.90 18.82
C PHE A 7 5.90 3.75 17.74
N MET A 8 5.32 3.08 16.77
CA MET A 8 4.55 3.71 15.69
C MET A 8 3.07 3.42 15.90
N LEU A 9 2.24 4.45 15.74
CA LEU A 9 0.79 4.31 15.86
C LEU A 9 0.15 4.23 14.48
N GLY A 10 -0.82 3.34 14.34
CA GLY A 10 -1.57 3.20 13.09
C GLY A 10 -2.30 4.48 12.68
N ILE A 11 -2.70 5.29 13.64
CA ILE A 11 -3.37 6.57 13.36
C ILE A 11 -2.45 7.57 12.62
N ASP A 12 -1.16 7.44 12.78
CA ASP A 12 -0.18 8.32 12.14
C ASP A 12 0.20 7.85 10.72
N ALA A 13 -0.16 6.63 10.37
CA ALA A 13 0.14 6.08 9.05
C ALA A 13 -0.59 6.86 7.95
N LYS A 14 0.07 7.01 6.81
CA LYS A 14 -0.48 7.75 5.67
C LYS A 14 -0.45 6.88 4.42
N LEU A 15 -1.48 7.02 3.61
CA LEU A 15 -1.57 6.41 2.30
C LEU A 15 -1.62 7.53 1.26
N TYR A 16 -0.59 7.62 0.45
CA TYR A 16 -0.50 8.61 -0.63
C TYR A 16 -0.89 7.98 -1.96
N TYR A 17 -1.43 8.80 -2.86
CA TYR A 17 -1.76 8.35 -4.20
C TYR A 17 -1.26 9.34 -5.25
N ASN A 18 -1.04 8.85 -6.46
CA ASN A 18 -0.69 9.66 -7.62
C ASN A 18 -1.21 8.96 -8.88
N ALA A 19 -1.99 9.67 -9.69
CA ALA A 19 -2.51 9.13 -10.94
C ALA A 19 -1.41 8.92 -11.99
N THR A 20 -0.27 9.60 -11.88
CA THR A 20 0.86 9.43 -12.77
C THR A 20 1.67 8.21 -12.37
N LEU A 21 1.82 7.25 -13.29
CA LEU A 21 2.54 6.01 -13.05
C LEU A 21 4.06 6.24 -12.99
N GLY A 22 4.74 5.38 -12.24
CA GLY A 22 6.20 5.43 -12.11
C GLY A 22 6.74 6.60 -11.31
N SER A 23 5.89 7.28 -10.53
CA SER A 23 6.27 8.45 -9.74
C SER A 23 7.18 8.09 -8.57
N ALA A 24 8.17 8.94 -8.32
CA ALA A 24 8.99 8.86 -7.11
C ALA A 24 8.22 9.40 -5.89
N LEU A 25 8.68 9.09 -4.69
CA LEU A 25 8.01 9.52 -3.46
C LEU A 25 7.76 11.03 -3.39
N THR A 26 8.69 11.84 -3.89
CA THR A 26 8.57 13.30 -3.90
C THR A 26 7.35 13.80 -4.69
N ALA A 27 6.88 13.04 -5.66
CA ALA A 27 5.71 13.37 -6.46
C ALA A 27 4.38 12.98 -5.79
N PHE A 28 4.41 12.23 -4.71
CA PHE A 28 3.23 11.84 -3.96
C PHE A 28 2.84 12.95 -2.98
N THR A 29 2.07 13.91 -3.46
CA THR A 29 1.63 15.07 -2.67
C THR A 29 0.20 14.97 -2.16
N LEU A 30 -0.57 14.00 -2.68
CA LEU A 30 -1.98 13.82 -2.35
C LEU A 30 -2.16 12.62 -1.42
N THR A 31 -2.92 12.80 -0.34
CA THR A 31 -3.21 11.75 0.63
C THR A 31 -4.65 11.28 0.49
N LEU A 32 -4.89 10.02 0.88
CA LEU A 32 -6.22 9.47 1.02
C LEU A 32 -6.69 9.73 2.46
N ASP A 33 -7.27 10.89 2.70
CA ASP A 33 -7.62 11.35 4.06
C ASP A 33 -8.81 10.61 4.67
N ARG A 34 -9.61 9.95 3.83
CA ARG A 34 -10.82 9.25 4.27
C ARG A 34 -10.58 7.78 4.60
N VAL A 35 -9.36 7.34 4.50
CA VAL A 35 -8.98 5.95 4.78
C VAL A 35 -9.09 5.65 6.27
N GLN A 36 -9.66 4.51 6.59
CA GLN A 36 -9.72 3.96 7.95
C GLN A 36 -8.60 2.95 8.14
N ASP A 37 -8.94 1.67 8.23
CA ASP A 37 -7.96 0.62 8.45
C ASP A 37 -7.20 0.30 7.17
N VAL A 38 -5.87 0.24 7.25
CA VAL A 38 -5.00 -0.16 6.14
C VAL A 38 -4.27 -1.42 6.52
N SER A 39 -4.31 -2.41 5.65
CA SER A 39 -3.59 -3.66 5.82
C SER A 39 -2.66 -3.88 4.64
N LEU A 40 -1.37 -3.95 4.90
CA LEU A 40 -0.34 -4.23 3.90
C LEU A 40 0.17 -5.64 4.12
N LYS A 41 0.09 -6.46 3.08
CA LYS A 41 0.59 -7.84 3.10
C LYS A 41 1.64 -8.01 2.03
N ILE A 42 2.81 -8.44 2.44
CA ILE A 42 3.93 -8.69 1.52
C ILE A 42 4.36 -10.14 1.72
N SER A 43 4.56 -10.86 0.64
CA SER A 43 5.00 -12.23 0.68
C SER A 43 6.06 -12.50 -0.39
N THR A 44 6.83 -13.54 -0.16
CA THR A 44 7.87 -13.99 -1.09
C THR A 44 7.60 -15.45 -1.43
N SER A 45 7.56 -15.76 -2.72
CA SER A 45 7.50 -17.12 -3.19
C SER A 45 8.85 -17.79 -3.01
N ASP A 46 8.86 -19.10 -2.83
CA ASP A 46 10.06 -19.85 -2.63
C ASP A 46 10.23 -20.94 -3.70
N ALA A 47 11.47 -21.33 -3.91
CA ALA A 47 11.83 -22.46 -4.76
C ALA A 47 12.55 -23.51 -3.91
N ASP A 48 12.21 -24.77 -4.10
CA ASP A 48 12.88 -25.87 -3.42
C ASP A 48 14.22 -26.14 -4.12
N ILE A 49 15.29 -25.89 -3.38
CA ILE A 49 16.67 -26.15 -3.85
C ILE A 49 17.32 -27.26 -3.04
N THR A 50 16.54 -28.11 -2.40
CA THR A 50 17.03 -29.20 -1.58
C THR A 50 17.85 -30.19 -2.37
N THR A 51 19.03 -30.54 -1.88
CA THR A 51 19.90 -31.57 -2.42
C THR A 51 20.29 -32.54 -1.32
N ARG A 52 20.85 -33.69 -1.71
CA ARG A 52 21.36 -34.68 -0.76
C ARG A 52 22.53 -34.15 0.09
N ALA A 53 23.25 -33.15 -0.44
CA ALA A 53 24.35 -32.54 0.27
C ALA A 53 23.92 -31.69 1.48
N ASN A 54 22.62 -31.43 1.64
CA ASN A 54 22.09 -30.59 2.72
C ASN A 54 21.78 -31.40 4.00
N SER A 55 22.43 -32.54 4.19
CA SER A 55 22.38 -33.35 5.42
C SER A 55 20.95 -33.72 5.87
N GLY A 56 20.04 -33.93 4.92
CA GLY A 56 18.65 -34.30 5.20
C GLY A 56 17.74 -33.12 5.50
N TRP A 57 18.25 -31.88 5.43
CA TRP A 57 17.44 -30.68 5.63
C TRP A 57 16.89 -30.15 4.32
N LYS A 58 15.66 -29.65 4.40
CA LYS A 58 15.04 -28.95 3.28
C LYS A 58 15.69 -27.58 3.10
N ALA A 59 16.02 -27.22 1.86
CA ALA A 59 16.57 -25.92 1.52
C ALA A 59 15.63 -25.18 0.58
N ILE A 60 15.38 -23.90 0.86
CA ILE A 60 14.47 -23.05 0.10
C ILE A 60 15.21 -21.78 -0.30
N ALA A 61 15.02 -21.35 -1.55
CA ALA A 61 15.51 -20.07 -2.05
C ALA A 61 14.33 -19.13 -2.32
N PRO A 62 14.38 -17.88 -1.86
CA PRO A 62 13.35 -16.91 -2.17
C PRO A 62 13.38 -16.53 -3.65
N THR A 63 12.22 -16.37 -4.26
CA THR A 63 12.09 -16.03 -5.68
C THR A 63 11.38 -14.67 -5.83
N LEU A 64 10.11 -14.67 -6.18
CA LEU A 64 9.36 -13.45 -6.45
C LEU A 64 8.69 -12.91 -5.19
N LYS A 65 8.66 -11.60 -5.07
CA LYS A 65 7.91 -10.91 -4.03
C LYS A 65 6.61 -10.36 -4.60
N GLU A 66 5.57 -10.38 -3.78
CA GLU A 66 4.29 -9.78 -4.13
C GLU A 66 3.79 -8.95 -2.94
N ALA A 67 3.04 -7.91 -3.25
CA ALA A 67 2.48 -7.02 -2.24
C ALA A 67 1.01 -6.76 -2.53
N GLU A 68 0.23 -6.67 -1.46
CA GLU A 68 -1.19 -6.39 -1.52
C GLU A 68 -1.53 -5.41 -0.40
N VAL A 69 -2.30 -4.38 -0.73
CA VAL A 69 -2.81 -3.43 0.25
C VAL A 69 -4.33 -3.45 0.21
N SER A 70 -4.95 -3.53 1.39
CA SER A 70 -6.40 -3.46 1.56
C SER A 70 -6.73 -2.33 2.51
N PHE A 71 -7.72 -1.53 2.18
CA PHE A 71 -8.15 -0.43 3.04
C PHE A 71 -9.63 -0.13 2.88
N GLY A 72 -10.20 0.43 3.94
CA GLY A 72 -11.56 0.96 3.94
C GLY A 72 -11.53 2.47 3.77
N LEU A 73 -12.45 3.00 2.99
CA LEU A 73 -12.56 4.42 2.70
C LEU A 73 -13.98 4.89 2.99
N VAL A 74 -14.12 5.88 3.88
CA VAL A 74 -15.42 6.49 4.15
C VAL A 74 -15.81 7.38 2.97
N ALA A 75 -16.97 7.14 2.39
CA ALA A 75 -17.41 7.83 1.19
C ALA A 75 -17.71 9.32 1.48
N LYS A 76 -17.28 10.15 0.55
CA LYS A 76 -17.64 11.56 0.49
C LYS A 76 -17.83 11.95 -0.96
N ALA A 77 -18.95 12.58 -1.27
CA ALA A 77 -19.21 13.07 -2.62
C ALA A 77 -18.14 14.09 -3.03
N GLY A 78 -17.54 13.89 -4.20
CA GLY A 78 -16.51 14.79 -4.73
C GLY A 78 -15.13 14.60 -4.13
N ASP A 79 -14.89 13.55 -3.33
CA ASP A 79 -13.56 13.25 -2.81
C ASP A 79 -12.61 12.86 -3.94
N ALA A 80 -11.53 13.61 -4.11
CA ALA A 80 -10.59 13.43 -5.20
C ALA A 80 -9.91 12.06 -5.17
N GLY A 81 -9.57 11.56 -3.98
CA GLY A 81 -8.96 10.24 -3.81
C GLY A 81 -9.89 9.11 -4.26
N LEU A 82 -11.15 9.17 -3.84
CA LEU A 82 -12.16 8.19 -4.25
C LEU A 82 -12.38 8.21 -5.77
N ILE A 83 -12.43 9.39 -6.35
CA ILE A 83 -12.59 9.55 -7.81
C ILE A 83 -11.40 8.96 -8.55
N ALA A 84 -10.19 9.21 -8.10
CA ALA A 84 -8.97 8.66 -8.70
C ALA A 84 -8.94 7.13 -8.66
N LEU A 85 -9.28 6.54 -7.52
CA LEU A 85 -9.34 5.08 -7.34
C LEU A 85 -10.43 4.45 -8.22
N ARG A 86 -11.60 5.06 -8.24
CA ARG A 86 -12.71 4.60 -9.07
C ARG A 86 -12.36 4.64 -10.56
N THR A 87 -11.76 5.73 -11.01
CA THR A 87 -11.35 5.91 -12.41
C THR A 87 -10.32 4.84 -12.81
N ALA A 88 -9.33 4.60 -11.97
CA ALA A 88 -8.32 3.56 -12.21
C ALA A 88 -8.96 2.16 -12.29
N TRP A 89 -9.88 1.86 -11.37
CA TRP A 89 -10.55 0.57 -11.37
C TRP A 89 -11.43 0.36 -12.63
N LEU A 90 -12.22 1.36 -13.00
CA LEU A 90 -13.10 1.27 -14.16
C LEU A 90 -12.33 1.16 -15.48
N ALA A 91 -11.18 1.82 -15.57
CA ALA A 91 -10.33 1.79 -16.76
C ALA A 91 -9.37 0.59 -16.80
N ASN A 92 -9.33 -0.22 -15.73
CA ASN A 92 -8.36 -1.31 -15.56
C ASN A 92 -6.91 -0.83 -15.66
N THR A 93 -6.64 0.37 -15.17
CA THR A 93 -5.30 0.94 -15.14
C THR A 93 -4.73 0.89 -13.73
N ALA A 94 -3.40 0.91 -13.62
CA ALA A 94 -2.74 1.03 -12.34
C ALA A 94 -2.81 2.47 -11.83
N ILE A 95 -2.62 2.62 -10.52
CA ILE A 95 -2.52 3.92 -9.86
C ILE A 95 -1.32 3.89 -8.92
N GLY A 96 -0.57 4.98 -8.83
CA GLY A 96 0.53 5.08 -7.88
C GLY A 96 0.03 5.16 -6.45
N LEU A 97 0.56 4.31 -5.59
CA LEU A 97 0.29 4.33 -4.15
C LEU A 97 1.59 4.26 -3.38
N ALA A 98 1.68 5.04 -2.32
CA ALA A 98 2.76 4.98 -1.35
C ALA A 98 2.16 4.67 0.02
N VAL A 99 2.43 3.48 0.53
CA VAL A 99 1.90 3.01 1.81
C VAL A 99 2.97 3.24 2.87
N LEU A 100 2.83 4.30 3.64
CA LEU A 100 3.85 4.75 4.59
C LEU A 100 3.37 4.65 6.04
N THR A 101 4.31 4.46 6.94
CA THR A 101 4.02 4.38 8.38
C THR A 101 3.73 5.74 9.02
N GLY A 102 3.85 6.82 8.27
CA GLY A 102 3.55 8.16 8.73
C GLY A 102 3.65 9.18 7.60
N ALA A 103 3.67 10.46 7.94
CA ALA A 103 3.84 11.52 6.95
C ALA A 103 5.24 11.44 6.31
N LYS A 104 5.33 11.64 5.01
CA LYS A 104 6.57 11.42 4.26
C LYS A 104 7.75 12.29 4.65
N ALA A 105 7.52 13.40 5.35
CA ALA A 105 8.59 14.29 5.80
C ALA A 105 9.13 13.92 7.20
N VAL A 106 8.59 12.90 7.83
CA VAL A 106 8.98 12.48 9.17
C VAL A 106 10.10 11.43 9.08
N THR A 107 11.17 11.64 9.82
CA THR A 107 12.30 10.71 9.88
C THR A 107 11.86 9.33 10.38
N GLY A 108 12.29 8.28 9.70
CA GLY A 108 11.99 6.90 10.07
C GLY A 108 10.71 6.34 9.48
N VAL A 109 9.96 7.14 8.73
CA VAL A 109 8.77 6.69 8.01
C VAL A 109 9.20 5.87 6.80
N GLU A 110 8.58 4.70 6.62
CA GLU A 110 8.93 3.82 5.52
C GLU A 110 7.72 3.09 4.94
N GLY A 111 7.88 2.57 3.74
CA GLY A 111 6.89 1.73 3.10
C GLY A 111 7.11 1.59 1.59
N PRO A 112 6.37 0.69 0.96
CA PRO A 112 6.49 0.46 -0.48
C PRO A 112 5.87 1.59 -1.29
N VAL A 113 6.55 1.94 -2.37
CA VAL A 113 6.08 2.90 -3.37
C VAL A 113 6.08 2.21 -4.71
N GLY A 114 5.00 2.32 -5.44
CA GLY A 114 4.91 1.72 -6.77
C GLY A 114 3.56 1.97 -7.41
N ASP A 115 3.35 1.29 -8.52
CA ASP A 115 2.09 1.31 -9.24
C ASP A 115 1.30 0.06 -8.86
N TRP A 116 0.05 0.26 -8.49
CA TRP A 116 -0.82 -0.80 -7.97
C TRP A 116 -2.06 -0.93 -8.84
N SER A 117 -2.48 -2.16 -9.07
CA SER A 117 -3.73 -2.45 -9.78
C SER A 117 -4.81 -2.77 -8.77
N ILE A 118 -5.95 -2.08 -8.88
CA ILE A 118 -7.08 -2.31 -7.98
C ILE A 118 -7.80 -3.59 -8.43
N THR A 119 -7.85 -4.57 -7.54
CA THR A 119 -8.47 -5.87 -7.82
C THR A 119 -9.83 -6.03 -7.18
N GLU A 120 -10.14 -5.22 -6.18
CA GLU A 120 -11.44 -5.21 -5.52
C GLU A 120 -11.88 -3.77 -5.25
N PHE A 121 -13.11 -3.46 -5.57
CA PHE A 121 -13.73 -2.16 -5.34
C PHE A 121 -15.19 -2.41 -4.93
N SER A 122 -15.41 -2.64 -3.66
CA SER A 122 -16.73 -2.94 -3.12
C SER A 122 -17.24 -1.82 -2.22
N ARG A 123 -18.55 -1.79 -2.01
CA ARG A 123 -19.20 -0.74 -1.23
C ARG A 123 -20.20 -1.35 -0.27
N ASP A 124 -20.16 -0.91 0.97
CA ASP A 124 -21.10 -1.30 2.02
C ASP A 124 -22.00 -0.10 2.35
N GLU A 125 -23.30 -0.31 2.28
CA GLU A 125 -24.32 0.71 2.55
C GLU A 125 -25.18 0.27 3.72
N THR A 126 -24.56 0.16 4.90
CA THR A 126 -25.26 -0.21 6.13
C THR A 126 -26.13 0.93 6.61
N LEU A 127 -27.40 0.62 6.95
CA LEU A 127 -28.42 1.63 7.26
C LEU A 127 -28.02 2.61 8.38
N THR A 128 -27.30 2.12 9.39
CA THR A 128 -26.93 2.92 10.57
C THR A 128 -25.51 3.49 10.51
N GLU A 129 -24.81 3.28 9.40
CA GLU A 129 -23.41 3.68 9.26
C GLU A 129 -23.17 4.52 8.00
N ALA A 130 -22.02 5.17 7.94
CA ALA A 130 -21.59 5.85 6.72
C ALA A 130 -21.31 4.84 5.61
N ILE A 131 -21.52 5.25 4.37
CA ILE A 131 -21.17 4.43 3.21
C ILE A 131 -19.65 4.25 3.19
N LYS A 132 -19.21 3.01 3.04
CA LYS A 132 -17.81 2.65 3.09
C LYS A 132 -17.43 1.85 1.86
N TYR A 133 -16.31 2.21 1.26
CA TYR A 133 -15.70 1.44 0.18
C TYR A 133 -14.58 0.57 0.73
N ASN A 134 -14.54 -0.68 0.29
CA ASN A 134 -13.46 -1.61 0.61
C ASN A 134 -12.65 -1.84 -0.66
N ILE A 135 -11.40 -1.47 -0.63
CA ILE A 135 -10.52 -1.47 -1.79
C ILE A 135 -9.32 -2.36 -1.52
N THR A 136 -9.03 -3.24 -2.48
CA THR A 136 -7.83 -4.07 -2.46
C THR A 136 -7.04 -3.79 -3.73
N ALA A 137 -5.75 -3.54 -3.57
CA ALA A 137 -4.85 -3.28 -4.68
C ALA A 137 -3.63 -4.20 -4.56
N LYS A 138 -3.17 -4.71 -5.71
CA LYS A 138 -1.97 -5.54 -5.80
C LYS A 138 -0.90 -4.81 -6.57
N LEU A 139 0.34 -4.96 -6.15
CA LEU A 139 1.47 -4.29 -6.77
C LEU A 139 1.66 -4.78 -8.20
N THR A 140 1.67 -3.83 -9.13
CA THR A 140 1.94 -4.09 -10.56
C THR A 140 3.39 -3.79 -10.88
N THR A 141 3.87 -2.60 -10.52
CA THR A 141 5.25 -2.18 -10.76
C THR A 141 5.85 -1.63 -9.48
N TYR A 142 6.87 -2.31 -8.98
CA TYR A 142 7.62 -1.86 -7.81
C TYR A 142 8.54 -0.70 -8.18
N LYS A 143 8.47 0.38 -7.42
CA LYS A 143 9.36 1.52 -7.60
C LYS A 143 10.49 1.53 -6.58
N ALA A 144 10.14 1.53 -5.32
CA ALA A 144 11.13 1.57 -4.24
C ALA A 144 10.47 1.26 -2.90
N TRP A 145 11.29 0.83 -1.94
CA TRP A 145 10.92 0.86 -0.54
C TRP A 145 11.44 2.19 0.00
N ALA A 146 10.54 3.14 0.17
CA ALA A 146 10.92 4.47 0.61
C ALA A 146 11.23 4.48 2.10
N ILE A 147 12.34 5.09 2.47
CA ILE A 147 12.69 5.37 3.87
C ILE A 147 12.95 6.87 3.92
N ASP A 148 12.06 7.60 4.58
CA ASP A 148 12.15 9.05 4.62
C ASP A 148 13.11 9.50 5.72
N GLY A 149 13.72 10.67 5.50
CA GLY A 149 14.69 11.22 6.44
C GLY A 149 16.08 10.62 6.35
N VAL A 150 16.33 9.87 5.31
CA VAL A 150 17.66 9.28 5.04
C VAL A 150 18.32 9.98 3.87
#